data_fa89a2a83ab7253defaac95aada9bcc0
#
_entry.id   fa89a2a83ab7253defaac95aada9bcc0
#
_cell.length_a   1.000
_cell.length_b   1.000
_cell.length_c   1.000
_cell.angle_alpha   90.00
_cell.angle_beta   90.00
_cell.angle_gamma   90.00
#
_symmetry.space_group_name_H-M   'P 1'
#
loop_
_entity.id
_entity.type
_entity.pdbx_description
1 polymer ?
#
loop_
_entity_poly.entity_id
_entity_poly.type
_entity_poly.pdbx_seq_one_letter_code
_entity_poly.pdbx_strand_id
1 'polypeptide(L)'
;ETYDVNVMGSVKVLEAARKCRSLRAIISVTTDKCYENREWAWGYRENEAMGGYDPYSSSKGCVELVTSAYRRSFMQDQGVGLASARAGNVIGGGDWAEDRLIPDILKAFEKNEPVVIRNPNSIRPWQHVLEPLSGYLVLAQKLYENPEQYAEGWNFGPFDGDAKPVGWILDQMTSLWPGQKWILDVDMQPHEAGYLKLDISKAKAKLAWQPTWCLESTLKRIVHWHQVWLENRDIQAECLNEIGEYMRDMKHANH
;
A
#
# COMPACT_ATOMS: atom_id res chain seq x y z
N GLU A 1 -3.81 -11.13 19.81
CA GLU A 1 -3.95 -11.63 18.43
C GLU A 1 -3.06 -10.81 17.49
N THR A 2 -3.25 -9.48 17.35
CA THR A 2 -2.51 -8.63 16.38
C THR A 2 -0.99 -8.76 16.49
N TYR A 3 -0.42 -8.66 17.68
CA TYR A 3 1.03 -8.82 17.89
C TYR A 3 1.50 -10.26 17.64
N ASP A 4 0.71 -11.25 17.99
CA ASP A 4 1.08 -12.65 17.75
C ASP A 4 1.12 -12.96 16.25
N VAL A 5 0.13 -12.48 15.49
CA VAL A 5 0.09 -12.65 14.03
C VAL A 5 1.19 -11.83 13.36
N ASN A 6 1.26 -10.53 13.61
CA ASN A 6 2.17 -9.66 12.87
C ASN A 6 3.63 -9.81 13.33
N VAL A 7 3.89 -9.73 14.63
CA VAL A 7 5.27 -9.73 15.15
C VAL A 7 5.80 -11.15 15.26
N MET A 8 5.10 -12.02 16.00
CA MET A 8 5.57 -13.39 16.20
C MET A 8 5.49 -14.22 14.94
N GLY A 9 4.48 -13.98 14.08
CA GLY A 9 4.41 -14.57 12.74
C GLY A 9 5.63 -14.21 11.91
N SER A 10 6.02 -12.93 11.87
CA SER A 10 7.23 -12.49 11.16
C SER A 10 8.51 -13.13 11.72
N VAL A 11 8.65 -13.22 13.05
CA VAL A 11 9.76 -13.93 13.69
C VAL A 11 9.82 -15.38 13.23
N LYS A 12 8.70 -16.11 13.27
CA LYS A 12 8.63 -17.52 12.85
C LYS A 12 9.01 -17.71 11.38
N VAL A 13 8.54 -16.83 10.49
CA VAL A 13 8.92 -16.86 9.06
C VAL A 13 10.40 -16.58 8.87
N LEU A 14 10.96 -15.57 9.52
CA LEU A 14 12.39 -15.24 9.42
C LEU A 14 13.29 -16.33 10.03
N GLU A 15 12.87 -16.98 11.12
CA GLU A 15 13.58 -18.15 11.68
C GLU A 15 13.56 -19.36 10.72
N ALA A 16 12.45 -19.59 10.02
CA ALA A 16 12.39 -20.62 8.98
C ALA A 16 13.29 -20.26 7.80
N ALA A 17 13.25 -18.99 7.37
CA ALA A 17 14.07 -18.46 6.27
C ALA A 17 15.59 -18.66 6.52
N ARG A 18 16.08 -18.47 7.75
CA ARG A 18 17.49 -18.71 8.14
C ARG A 18 17.97 -20.15 7.84
N LYS A 19 17.06 -21.11 7.81
CA LYS A 19 17.36 -22.52 7.54
C LYS A 19 17.31 -22.88 6.06
N CYS A 20 16.82 -21.95 5.22
CA CYS A 20 16.62 -22.17 3.78
C CYS A 20 17.87 -21.73 3.00
N ARG A 21 18.72 -22.69 2.60
CA ARG A 21 20.00 -22.43 1.92
C ARG A 21 19.85 -21.86 0.49
N SER A 22 18.71 -22.06 -0.16
CA SER A 22 18.47 -21.59 -1.52
C SER A 22 17.92 -20.15 -1.57
N LEU A 23 17.58 -19.59 -0.42
CA LEU A 23 16.99 -18.25 -0.33
C LEU A 23 18.05 -17.17 -0.60
N ARG A 24 17.70 -16.18 -1.41
CA ARG A 24 18.60 -15.08 -1.79
C ARG A 24 18.03 -13.70 -1.46
N ALA A 25 16.72 -13.54 -1.51
CA ALA A 25 16.03 -12.27 -1.26
C ALA A 25 14.75 -12.47 -0.47
N ILE A 26 14.47 -11.57 0.46
CA ILE A 26 13.25 -11.52 1.28
C ILE A 26 12.77 -10.08 1.32
N ILE A 27 11.47 -9.88 1.06
CA ILE A 27 10.81 -8.60 1.29
C ILE A 27 9.73 -8.77 2.35
N SER A 28 9.91 -8.10 3.49
CA SER A 28 8.91 -8.01 4.54
C SER A 28 7.98 -6.85 4.23
N VAL A 29 6.75 -7.13 3.80
CA VAL A 29 5.76 -6.10 3.50
C VAL A 29 5.14 -5.60 4.80
N THR A 30 5.30 -4.30 5.06
CA THR A 30 4.77 -3.62 6.24
C THR A 30 3.72 -2.56 5.84
N THR A 31 3.78 -1.36 6.36
CA THR A 31 2.79 -0.30 6.12
C THR A 31 3.41 1.07 6.38
N ASP A 32 2.82 2.12 5.83
CA ASP A 32 3.09 3.51 6.18
C ASP A 32 2.74 3.83 7.64
N LYS A 33 1.81 3.10 8.25
CA LYS A 33 1.41 3.26 9.65
C LYS A 33 2.47 2.81 10.67
N CYS A 34 3.61 2.28 10.22
CA CYS A 34 4.73 1.93 11.10
C CYS A 34 5.48 3.17 11.65
N TYR A 35 5.27 4.34 11.07
CA TYR A 35 5.90 5.58 11.52
C TYR A 35 5.18 6.19 12.73
N GLU A 36 5.95 6.90 13.57
CA GLU A 36 5.40 7.80 14.59
C GLU A 36 4.74 8.98 13.89
N ASN A 37 3.41 8.93 13.72
CA ASN A 37 2.68 9.93 12.97
C ASN A 37 2.54 11.25 13.74
N ARG A 38 3.18 12.32 13.24
CA ARG A 38 3.15 13.69 13.78
C ARG A 38 2.25 14.62 12.97
N GLU A 39 1.51 14.08 12.00
CA GLU A 39 0.58 14.82 11.14
C GLU A 39 1.19 16.07 10.45
N TRP A 40 2.47 16.03 10.13
CA TRP A 40 3.15 17.11 9.45
C TRP A 40 2.93 17.09 7.92
N ALA A 41 3.28 18.22 7.26
CA ALA A 41 2.93 18.44 5.85
C ALA A 41 3.74 17.64 4.84
N TRP A 42 4.92 17.11 5.22
CA TRP A 42 5.80 16.33 4.34
C TRP A 42 5.67 14.82 4.52
N GLY A 43 6.10 14.08 3.52
CA GLY A 43 6.10 12.62 3.56
C GLY A 43 7.16 12.05 4.50
N TYR A 44 6.84 10.92 5.16
CA TYR A 44 7.77 10.18 6.01
C TYR A 44 8.86 9.53 5.17
N ARG A 45 10.12 9.67 5.63
CA ARG A 45 11.30 9.02 5.05
C ARG A 45 11.62 7.74 5.81
N GLU A 46 12.37 6.85 5.16
CA GLU A 46 12.66 5.53 5.71
C GLU A 46 13.48 5.52 7.00
N ASN A 47 14.19 6.59 7.29
CA ASN A 47 15.03 6.77 8.50
C ASN A 47 14.31 7.47 9.67
N GLU A 48 13.01 7.79 9.52
CA GLU A 48 12.26 8.43 10.58
C GLU A 48 11.77 7.45 11.64
N ALA A 49 11.35 8.00 12.79
CA ALA A 49 11.00 7.20 13.96
C ALA A 49 9.84 6.24 13.69
N MET A 50 10.00 4.99 14.13
CA MET A 50 8.93 4.02 14.18
C MET A 50 8.06 4.25 15.41
N GLY A 51 6.74 4.04 15.26
CA GLY A 51 5.79 4.21 16.34
C GLY A 51 4.50 3.47 16.06
N GLY A 52 3.39 4.12 16.36
CA GLY A 52 2.05 3.63 16.08
C GLY A 52 1.12 3.88 17.24
N TYR A 53 0.07 4.65 16.99
CA TYR A 53 -0.91 5.03 17.98
C TYR A 53 -1.82 3.86 18.40
N ASP A 54 -2.12 2.97 17.48
CA ASP A 54 -2.98 1.81 17.69
C ASP A 54 -2.19 0.48 17.66
N PRO A 55 -2.76 -0.64 18.17
CA PRO A 55 -2.07 -1.92 18.21
C PRO A 55 -1.62 -2.45 16.85
N TYR A 56 -2.35 -2.19 15.77
CA TYR A 56 -1.95 -2.58 14.42
C TYR A 56 -0.72 -1.79 13.97
N SER A 57 -0.77 -0.48 14.05
CA SER A 57 0.33 0.41 13.67
C SER A 57 1.59 0.09 14.48
N SER A 58 1.47 -0.02 15.79
CA SER A 58 2.56 -0.41 16.67
C SER A 58 3.13 -1.80 16.34
N SER A 59 2.29 -2.80 16.04
CA SER A 59 2.75 -4.12 15.66
C SER A 59 3.58 -4.10 14.37
N LYS A 60 3.19 -3.26 13.40
CA LYS A 60 3.93 -3.09 12.14
C LYS A 60 5.27 -2.35 12.35
N GLY A 61 5.33 -1.38 13.25
CA GLY A 61 6.59 -0.79 13.72
C GLY A 61 7.52 -1.83 14.37
N CYS A 62 6.97 -2.72 15.20
CA CYS A 62 7.72 -3.86 15.75
C CYS A 62 8.25 -4.80 14.66
N VAL A 63 7.48 -5.07 13.59
CA VAL A 63 7.94 -5.88 12.45
C VAL A 63 9.13 -5.23 11.74
N GLU A 64 9.14 -3.91 11.59
CA GLU A 64 10.29 -3.19 11.04
C GLU A 64 11.55 -3.38 11.90
N LEU A 65 11.42 -3.28 13.23
CA LEU A 65 12.53 -3.52 14.16
C LEU A 65 13.02 -4.96 14.11
N VAL A 66 12.11 -5.94 14.10
CA VAL A 66 12.45 -7.38 13.95
C VAL A 66 13.16 -7.61 12.62
N THR A 67 12.64 -7.11 11.51
CA THR A 67 13.24 -7.24 10.18
C THR A 67 14.65 -6.65 10.15
N SER A 68 14.84 -5.47 10.74
CA SER A 68 16.15 -4.83 10.85
C SER A 68 17.14 -5.64 11.70
N ALA A 69 16.68 -6.21 12.82
CA ALA A 69 17.50 -7.04 13.68
C ALA A 69 17.96 -8.33 12.95
N TYR A 70 17.03 -9.04 12.31
CA TYR A 70 17.34 -10.25 11.55
C TYR A 70 18.26 -10.00 10.36
N ARG A 71 18.07 -8.89 9.65
CA ARG A 71 18.95 -8.45 8.56
C ARG A 71 20.40 -8.39 9.02
N ARG A 72 20.66 -7.62 10.08
CA ARG A 72 22.01 -7.34 10.58
C ARG A 72 22.65 -8.51 11.31
N SER A 73 21.84 -9.30 12.03
CA SER A 73 22.38 -10.36 12.90
C SER A 73 22.57 -11.70 12.19
N PHE A 74 21.84 -11.94 11.08
CA PHE A 74 21.81 -13.29 10.49
C PHE A 74 21.85 -13.30 8.96
N MET A 75 21.04 -12.47 8.29
CA MET A 75 20.85 -12.59 6.84
C MET A 75 22.04 -12.05 6.05
N GLN A 76 22.64 -10.97 6.52
CA GLN A 76 23.80 -10.34 5.88
C GLN A 76 24.97 -11.32 5.77
N ASP A 77 25.31 -12.03 6.83
CA ASP A 77 26.41 -13.02 6.85
C ASP A 77 26.12 -14.23 5.96
N GLN A 78 24.85 -14.50 5.67
CA GLN A 78 24.41 -15.57 4.77
C GLN A 78 24.32 -15.13 3.30
N GLY A 79 24.58 -13.86 3.00
CA GLY A 79 24.41 -13.29 1.66
C GLY A 79 22.96 -13.20 1.21
N VAL A 80 22.00 -13.17 2.15
CA VAL A 80 20.56 -13.05 1.88
C VAL A 80 20.14 -11.60 2.03
N GLY A 81 19.61 -11.01 0.97
CA GLY A 81 19.04 -9.67 0.98
C GLY A 81 17.69 -9.64 1.71
N LEU A 82 17.61 -9.00 2.88
CA LEU A 82 16.36 -8.80 3.62
C LEU A 82 16.01 -7.32 3.66
N ALA A 83 14.93 -6.93 3.00
CA ALA A 83 14.38 -5.57 3.02
C ALA A 83 12.99 -5.53 3.65
N SER A 84 12.57 -4.36 4.12
CA SER A 84 11.16 -4.06 4.39
C SER A 84 10.61 -3.11 3.34
N ALA A 85 9.33 -3.29 2.98
CA ALA A 85 8.62 -2.47 2.01
C ALA A 85 7.35 -1.90 2.67
N ARG A 86 7.25 -0.57 2.68
CA ARG A 86 6.18 0.20 3.30
C ARG A 86 5.33 0.81 2.23
N ALA A 87 4.04 0.54 2.25
CA ALA A 87 3.08 1.13 1.34
C ALA A 87 1.92 1.75 2.10
N GLY A 88 1.33 2.81 1.55
CA GLY A 88 0.16 3.47 2.08
C GLY A 88 -1.14 2.78 1.68
N ASN A 89 -2.20 3.56 1.50
CA ASN A 89 -3.53 3.07 1.13
C ASN A 89 -3.54 2.45 -0.26
N VAL A 90 -3.35 1.15 -0.31
CA VAL A 90 -3.36 0.36 -1.56
C VAL A 90 -4.79 -0.03 -1.89
N ILE A 91 -5.25 0.31 -3.09
CA ILE A 91 -6.61 0.06 -3.56
C ILE A 91 -6.60 -0.65 -4.93
N GLY A 92 -7.61 -1.46 -5.20
CA GLY A 92 -7.71 -2.24 -6.44
C GLY A 92 -9.05 -2.95 -6.55
N GLY A 93 -9.29 -3.60 -7.68
CA GLY A 93 -10.44 -4.47 -7.85
C GLY A 93 -10.36 -5.72 -6.97
N GLY A 94 -11.51 -6.28 -6.57
CA GLY A 94 -11.55 -7.53 -5.80
C GLY A 94 -11.21 -7.41 -4.31
N ASP A 95 -11.18 -6.22 -3.74
CA ASP A 95 -11.13 -6.04 -2.29
C ASP A 95 -12.56 -6.05 -1.72
N TRP A 96 -12.83 -6.99 -0.82
CA TRP A 96 -14.13 -7.19 -0.17
C TRP A 96 -14.07 -6.97 1.34
N ALA A 97 -12.95 -6.44 1.85
CA ALA A 97 -12.75 -6.27 3.28
C ALA A 97 -13.73 -5.22 3.85
N GLU A 98 -14.35 -5.57 4.97
CA GLU A 98 -15.22 -4.66 5.72
C GLU A 98 -14.42 -3.52 6.35
N ASP A 99 -15.09 -2.41 6.62
CA ASP A 99 -14.51 -1.19 7.22
C ASP A 99 -13.35 -0.58 6.37
N ARG A 100 -13.40 -0.76 5.04
CA ARG A 100 -12.49 -0.13 4.11
C ARG A 100 -13.22 0.77 3.14
N LEU A 101 -12.69 1.97 2.90
CA LEU A 101 -13.34 3.01 2.13
C LEU A 101 -13.84 2.54 0.75
N ILE A 102 -12.96 1.98 -0.09
CA ILE A 102 -13.32 1.60 -1.47
C ILE A 102 -14.34 0.45 -1.51
N PRO A 103 -14.15 -0.67 -0.78
CA PRO A 103 -15.17 -1.71 -0.66
C PRO A 103 -16.53 -1.20 -0.17
N ASP A 104 -16.54 -0.35 0.84
CA ASP A 104 -17.79 0.19 1.40
C ASP A 104 -18.51 1.11 0.42
N ILE A 105 -17.78 1.94 -0.35
CA ILE A 105 -18.33 2.76 -1.43
C ILE A 105 -18.98 1.87 -2.50
N LEU A 106 -18.27 0.88 -3.01
CA LEU A 106 -18.75 -0.01 -4.07
C LEU A 106 -19.99 -0.80 -3.62
N LYS A 107 -19.96 -1.32 -2.38
CA LYS A 107 -21.09 -2.03 -1.76
C LYS A 107 -22.35 -1.15 -1.61
N ALA A 108 -22.18 0.13 -1.27
CA ALA A 108 -23.30 1.09 -1.22
C ALA A 108 -23.85 1.38 -2.62
N PHE A 109 -22.96 1.51 -3.61
CA PHE A 109 -23.34 1.72 -5.01
C PHE A 109 -24.14 0.53 -5.58
N GLU A 110 -23.74 -0.71 -5.31
CA GLU A 110 -24.48 -1.91 -5.68
C GLU A 110 -25.92 -1.90 -5.15
N LYS A 111 -26.09 -1.43 -3.91
CA LYS A 111 -27.38 -1.36 -3.23
C LYS A 111 -28.20 -0.12 -3.59
N ASN A 112 -27.62 0.79 -4.36
CA ASN A 112 -28.19 2.12 -4.62
C ASN A 112 -28.49 2.91 -3.34
N GLU A 113 -27.59 2.80 -2.35
CA GLU A 113 -27.65 3.48 -1.05
C GLU A 113 -26.61 4.60 -0.99
N PRO A 114 -26.87 5.69 -0.23
CA PRO A 114 -25.86 6.72 -0.03
C PRO A 114 -24.67 6.19 0.78
N VAL A 115 -23.47 6.57 0.38
CA VAL A 115 -22.25 6.25 1.17
C VAL A 115 -22.20 7.16 2.39
N VAL A 116 -22.11 6.58 3.59
CA VAL A 116 -22.00 7.33 4.86
C VAL A 116 -20.54 7.48 5.24
N ILE A 117 -20.04 8.71 5.37
CA ILE A 117 -18.64 9.02 5.61
C ILE A 117 -18.43 9.85 6.87
N ARG A 118 -17.46 9.43 7.67
CA ARG A 118 -17.13 10.04 8.96
C ARG A 118 -16.17 11.22 8.80
N ASN A 119 -15.04 11.02 8.11
CA ASN A 119 -13.93 11.97 8.04
C ASN A 119 -13.55 12.31 6.57
N PRO A 120 -14.33 13.14 5.87
CA PRO A 120 -14.08 13.44 4.45
C PRO A 120 -12.80 14.25 4.21
N ASN A 121 -12.26 14.92 5.23
CA ASN A 121 -11.07 15.75 5.12
C ASN A 121 -9.75 14.99 5.39
N SER A 122 -9.80 13.72 5.82
CA SER A 122 -8.62 12.91 6.05
C SER A 122 -7.85 12.67 4.77
N ILE A 123 -6.55 13.00 4.74
CA ILE A 123 -5.67 12.83 3.59
C ILE A 123 -4.88 11.54 3.74
N ARG A 124 -4.84 10.74 2.67
CA ARG A 124 -4.12 9.45 2.62
C ARG A 124 -3.35 9.30 1.31
N PRO A 125 -2.25 8.53 1.31
CA PRO A 125 -1.45 8.25 0.12
C PRO A 125 -2.07 7.09 -0.69
N TRP A 126 -3.11 7.40 -1.45
CA TRP A 126 -3.85 6.42 -2.25
C TRP A 126 -3.06 5.99 -3.49
N GLN A 127 -2.99 4.68 -3.73
CA GLN A 127 -2.33 4.15 -4.92
C GLN A 127 -2.95 2.84 -5.39
N HIS A 128 -2.85 2.56 -6.69
CA HIS A 128 -3.27 1.29 -7.27
C HIS A 128 -2.42 0.13 -6.74
N VAL A 129 -3.01 -1.06 -6.57
CA VAL A 129 -2.31 -2.24 -6.05
C VAL A 129 -1.09 -2.63 -6.90
N LEU A 130 -1.12 -2.40 -8.20
CA LEU A 130 0.01 -2.69 -9.09
C LEU A 130 1.22 -1.78 -8.85
N GLU A 131 1.03 -0.59 -8.27
CA GLU A 131 2.13 0.32 -7.94
C GLU A 131 3.12 -0.29 -6.94
N PRO A 132 2.71 -0.60 -5.70
CA PRO A 132 3.64 -1.19 -4.75
C PRO A 132 4.09 -2.59 -5.19
N LEU A 133 3.25 -3.39 -5.86
CA LEU A 133 3.65 -4.71 -6.36
C LEU A 133 4.79 -4.60 -7.37
N SER A 134 4.75 -3.65 -8.31
CA SER A 134 5.85 -3.40 -9.24
C SER A 134 7.13 -3.02 -8.51
N GLY A 135 6.99 -2.13 -7.49
CA GLY A 135 8.12 -1.74 -6.63
C GLY A 135 8.73 -2.91 -5.87
N TYR A 136 7.89 -3.81 -5.33
CA TYR A 136 8.38 -5.01 -4.64
C TYR A 136 9.13 -5.95 -5.58
N LEU A 137 8.67 -6.12 -6.82
CA LEU A 137 9.37 -6.95 -7.83
C LEU A 137 10.71 -6.33 -8.22
N VAL A 138 10.78 -5.03 -8.44
CA VAL A 138 12.04 -4.32 -8.70
C VAL A 138 12.99 -4.46 -7.51
N LEU A 139 12.49 -4.26 -6.28
CA LEU A 139 13.30 -4.44 -5.07
C LEU A 139 13.79 -5.87 -4.91
N ALA A 140 12.94 -6.88 -5.20
CA ALA A 140 13.33 -8.29 -5.14
C ALA A 140 14.46 -8.61 -6.10
N GLN A 141 14.39 -8.11 -7.34
CA GLN A 141 15.45 -8.24 -8.33
C GLN A 141 16.75 -7.60 -7.83
N LYS A 142 16.68 -6.38 -7.34
CA LYS A 142 17.85 -5.65 -6.81
C LYS A 142 18.49 -6.35 -5.61
N LEU A 143 17.68 -6.86 -4.69
CA LEU A 143 18.13 -7.67 -3.56
C LEU A 143 18.82 -8.96 -4.00
N TYR A 144 18.31 -9.61 -5.03
CA TYR A 144 18.90 -10.81 -5.60
C TYR A 144 20.27 -10.53 -6.24
N GLU A 145 20.37 -9.42 -6.98
CA GLU A 145 21.58 -9.00 -7.69
C GLU A 145 22.67 -8.48 -6.71
N ASN A 146 22.26 -7.65 -5.73
CA ASN A 146 23.18 -7.01 -4.78
C ASN A 146 22.50 -6.84 -3.40
N PRO A 147 22.52 -7.90 -2.56
CA PRO A 147 21.86 -7.90 -1.26
C PRO A 147 22.38 -6.80 -0.31
N GLU A 148 23.68 -6.52 -0.31
CA GLU A 148 24.28 -5.55 0.62
C GLU A 148 23.78 -4.12 0.36
N GLN A 149 23.61 -3.76 -0.89
CA GLN A 149 23.22 -2.40 -1.28
C GLN A 149 21.75 -2.09 -1.03
N TYR A 150 20.87 -3.09 -1.13
CA TYR A 150 19.41 -2.89 -1.12
C TYR A 150 18.70 -3.45 0.11
N ALA A 151 19.43 -4.14 1.04
CA ALA A 151 18.86 -4.71 2.27
C ALA A 151 18.58 -3.60 3.31
N GLU A 152 17.54 -2.82 3.08
CA GLU A 152 17.12 -1.73 3.95
C GLU A 152 15.58 -1.52 3.90
N GLY A 153 15.04 -0.51 4.59
CA GLY A 153 13.62 -0.15 4.47
C GLY A 153 13.35 0.69 3.22
N TRP A 154 12.19 0.50 2.58
CA TRP A 154 11.80 1.19 1.35
C TRP A 154 10.36 1.66 1.41
N ASN A 155 10.11 2.90 1.00
CA ASN A 155 8.77 3.44 0.83
C ASN A 155 8.30 3.33 -0.61
N PHE A 156 7.06 2.85 -0.77
CA PHE A 156 6.35 2.80 -2.04
C PHE A 156 5.02 3.53 -1.87
N GLY A 157 4.89 4.71 -2.44
CA GLY A 157 3.73 5.58 -2.32
C GLY A 157 3.40 6.26 -3.64
N PRO A 158 2.24 6.93 -3.73
CA PRO A 158 1.82 7.66 -4.91
C PRO A 158 2.68 8.92 -5.13
N PHE A 159 2.43 9.61 -6.24
CA PHE A 159 2.90 10.97 -6.40
C PHE A 159 2.31 11.87 -5.30
N ASP A 160 3.05 12.92 -4.93
CA ASP A 160 2.60 13.85 -3.87
C ASP A 160 1.24 14.49 -4.19
N GLY A 161 0.98 14.76 -5.46
CA GLY A 161 -0.31 15.27 -5.95
C GLY A 161 -1.51 14.33 -5.78
N ASP A 162 -1.28 13.03 -5.54
CA ASP A 162 -2.31 12.00 -5.35
C ASP A 162 -2.64 11.74 -3.87
N ALA A 163 -2.00 12.45 -2.96
CA ALA A 163 -2.43 12.50 -1.57
C ALA A 163 -3.69 13.36 -1.46
N LYS A 164 -4.86 12.74 -1.56
CA LYS A 164 -6.16 13.41 -1.64
C LYS A 164 -7.01 13.14 -0.40
N PRO A 165 -7.91 14.09 -0.05
CA PRO A 165 -8.93 13.87 0.96
C PRO A 165 -9.91 12.75 0.57
N VAL A 166 -10.47 12.07 1.55
CA VAL A 166 -11.53 11.06 1.35
C VAL A 166 -12.71 11.63 0.57
N GLY A 167 -13.14 12.88 0.86
CA GLY A 167 -14.21 13.55 0.14
C GLY A 167 -13.95 13.66 -1.36
N TRP A 168 -12.73 13.97 -1.76
CA TRP A 168 -12.36 14.00 -3.18
C TRP A 168 -12.50 12.62 -3.85
N ILE A 169 -12.11 11.53 -3.15
CA ILE A 169 -12.31 10.16 -3.64
C ILE A 169 -13.79 9.89 -3.92
N LEU A 170 -14.65 10.25 -2.97
CA LEU A 170 -16.09 10.09 -3.08
C LEU A 170 -16.69 10.86 -4.27
N ASP A 171 -16.28 12.11 -4.46
CA ASP A 171 -16.72 12.94 -5.57
C ASP A 171 -16.31 12.32 -6.91
N GLN A 172 -15.09 11.79 -7.01
CA GLN A 172 -14.65 11.09 -8.22
C GLN A 172 -15.45 9.81 -8.45
N MET A 173 -15.60 8.96 -7.43
CA MET A 173 -16.31 7.69 -7.60
C MET A 173 -17.80 7.88 -7.90
N THR A 174 -18.47 8.85 -7.27
CA THR A 174 -19.87 9.18 -7.59
C THR A 174 -20.01 9.72 -9.00
N SER A 175 -19.04 10.47 -9.52
CA SER A 175 -19.06 10.93 -10.91
C SER A 175 -18.90 9.78 -11.92
N LEU A 176 -18.14 8.73 -11.57
CA LEU A 176 -17.93 7.54 -12.38
C LEU A 176 -19.12 6.55 -12.33
N TRP A 177 -20.00 6.70 -11.34
CA TRP A 177 -21.18 5.85 -11.17
C TRP A 177 -22.44 6.73 -11.01
N PRO A 178 -23.09 7.13 -12.11
CA PRO A 178 -24.19 8.08 -12.09
C PRO A 178 -25.36 7.66 -11.19
N GLY A 179 -25.95 8.62 -10.50
CA GLY A 179 -27.08 8.40 -9.58
C GLY A 179 -26.66 8.15 -8.12
N GLN A 180 -25.37 7.95 -7.85
CA GLN A 180 -24.85 7.74 -6.51
C GLN A 180 -24.56 9.05 -5.79
N LYS A 181 -24.59 9.00 -4.45
CA LYS A 181 -24.27 10.14 -3.59
C LYS A 181 -23.63 9.68 -2.29
N TRP A 182 -22.97 10.59 -1.62
CA TRP A 182 -22.48 10.36 -0.26
C TRP A 182 -23.04 11.40 0.73
N ILE A 183 -23.05 11.06 2.00
CA ILE A 183 -23.52 11.90 3.10
C ILE A 183 -22.54 11.86 4.24
N LEU A 184 -22.48 12.96 5.02
CA LEU A 184 -21.66 13.04 6.21
C LEU A 184 -22.35 12.32 7.38
N ASP A 185 -21.62 11.46 8.10
CA ASP A 185 -22.01 10.95 9.40
C ASP A 185 -21.80 12.06 10.45
N VAL A 186 -22.86 12.40 11.16
CA VAL A 186 -22.86 13.49 12.16
C VAL A 186 -22.60 12.99 13.58
N ASP A 187 -22.47 11.67 13.80
CA ASP A 187 -22.23 11.09 15.10
C ASP A 187 -20.79 11.33 15.59
N MET A 188 -20.59 11.32 16.92
CA MET A 188 -19.27 11.51 17.53
C MET A 188 -18.35 10.33 17.17
N GLN A 189 -17.22 10.62 16.53
CA GLN A 189 -16.32 9.61 15.96
C GLN A 189 -15.00 9.48 16.76
N PRO A 190 -14.39 8.27 16.79
CA PRO A 190 -13.05 8.08 17.34
C PRO A 190 -12.02 8.95 16.60
N HIS A 191 -10.95 9.32 17.29
CA HIS A 191 -9.82 10.03 16.68
C HIS A 191 -9.19 9.19 15.57
N GLU A 192 -9.16 9.73 14.36
CA GLU A 192 -8.46 9.16 13.23
C GLU A 192 -7.39 10.14 12.74
N ALA A 193 -6.19 9.66 12.45
CA ALA A 193 -5.11 10.51 11.96
C ALA A 193 -5.56 11.31 10.73
N GLY A 194 -5.39 12.64 10.77
CA GLY A 194 -5.82 13.54 9.71
C GLY A 194 -4.92 13.51 8.47
N TYR A 195 -3.62 13.21 8.66
CA TYR A 195 -2.62 13.36 7.62
C TYR A 195 -1.54 12.28 7.67
N LEU A 196 -1.29 11.62 6.56
CA LEU A 196 -0.19 10.66 6.39
C LEU A 196 0.25 10.64 4.93
N LYS A 197 1.55 10.80 4.69
CA LYS A 197 2.21 10.70 3.38
C LYS A 197 3.52 9.95 3.47
N LEU A 198 3.97 9.38 2.35
CA LEU A 198 5.29 8.77 2.20
C LEU A 198 6.18 9.60 1.27
N ASP A 199 7.44 9.79 1.64
CA ASP A 199 8.49 10.25 0.73
C ASP A 199 9.05 9.03 -0.03
N ILE A 200 9.00 9.08 -1.36
CA ILE A 200 9.48 8.02 -2.25
C ILE A 200 10.77 8.40 -2.99
N SER A 201 11.42 9.47 -2.59
CA SER A 201 12.64 9.98 -3.24
C SER A 201 13.75 8.93 -3.30
N LYS A 202 13.88 8.09 -2.27
CA LYS A 202 14.83 7.00 -2.21
C LYS A 202 14.55 5.92 -3.26
N ALA A 203 13.30 5.48 -3.39
CA ALA A 203 12.89 4.49 -4.39
C ALA A 203 13.13 5.02 -5.81
N LYS A 204 12.80 6.28 -6.07
CA LYS A 204 13.10 6.94 -7.35
C LYS A 204 14.59 6.96 -7.65
N ALA A 205 15.42 7.39 -6.71
CA ALA A 205 16.84 7.59 -6.93
C ALA A 205 17.62 6.28 -7.03
N LYS A 206 17.29 5.27 -6.22
CA LYS A 206 18.09 4.05 -6.09
C LYS A 206 17.52 2.84 -6.82
N LEU A 207 16.20 2.74 -6.97
CA LEU A 207 15.53 1.66 -7.67
C LEU A 207 15.10 2.03 -9.08
N ALA A 208 15.17 3.31 -9.45
CA ALA A 208 14.54 3.87 -10.65
C ALA A 208 13.03 3.51 -10.74
N TRP A 209 12.38 3.38 -9.56
CA TRP A 209 10.96 3.11 -9.46
C TRP A 209 10.19 4.39 -9.11
N GLN A 210 9.10 4.61 -9.80
CA GLN A 210 8.11 5.65 -9.50
C GLN A 210 6.71 5.15 -9.86
N PRO A 211 5.65 5.76 -9.27
CA PRO A 211 4.28 5.44 -9.66
C PRO A 211 4.06 5.64 -11.16
N THR A 212 3.20 4.81 -11.74
CA THR A 212 2.83 4.84 -13.16
C THR A 212 1.47 5.49 -13.35
N TRP A 213 0.49 5.09 -12.55
CA TRP A 213 -0.88 5.60 -12.64
C TRP A 213 -1.17 6.62 -11.57
N CYS A 214 -1.80 7.74 -11.96
CA CYS A 214 -2.35 8.71 -11.02
C CYS A 214 -3.64 8.16 -10.36
N LEU A 215 -4.03 8.79 -9.26
CA LEU A 215 -5.20 8.36 -8.49
C LEU A 215 -6.51 8.40 -9.30
N GLU A 216 -6.69 9.40 -10.16
CA GLU A 216 -7.89 9.48 -11.02
C GLU A 216 -8.00 8.27 -11.96
N SER A 217 -6.89 7.89 -12.61
CA SER A 217 -6.84 6.68 -13.45
C SER A 217 -7.10 5.42 -12.61
N THR A 218 -6.55 5.35 -11.41
CA THR A 218 -6.76 4.24 -10.46
C THR A 218 -8.24 4.05 -10.13
N LEU A 219 -8.95 5.12 -9.78
CA LEU A 219 -10.38 5.03 -9.44
C LEU A 219 -11.24 4.61 -10.63
N LYS A 220 -10.94 5.11 -11.84
CA LYS A 220 -11.62 4.67 -13.07
C LYS A 220 -11.47 3.17 -13.30
N ARG A 221 -10.27 2.62 -13.10
CA ARG A 221 -9.96 1.19 -13.25
C ARG A 221 -10.69 0.34 -12.22
N ILE A 222 -10.72 0.77 -10.97
CA ILE A 222 -11.43 0.06 -9.90
C ILE A 222 -12.94 0.00 -10.18
N VAL A 223 -13.54 1.11 -10.57
CA VAL A 223 -14.98 1.14 -10.93
C VAL A 223 -15.25 0.25 -12.14
N HIS A 224 -14.42 0.32 -13.18
CA HIS A 224 -14.53 -0.55 -14.36
C HIS A 224 -14.42 -2.02 -13.99
N TRP A 225 -13.40 -2.42 -13.22
CA TRP A 225 -13.21 -3.79 -12.75
C TRP A 225 -14.45 -4.31 -12.02
N HIS A 226 -15.02 -3.48 -11.15
CA HIS A 226 -16.19 -3.82 -10.36
C HIS A 226 -17.45 -3.99 -11.24
N GLN A 227 -17.62 -3.14 -12.26
CA GLN A 227 -18.69 -3.29 -13.24
C GLN A 227 -18.57 -4.58 -14.05
N VAL A 228 -17.36 -4.93 -14.52
CA VAL A 228 -17.07 -6.21 -15.19
C VAL A 228 -17.45 -7.39 -14.30
N TRP A 229 -17.15 -7.32 -12.99
CA TRP A 229 -17.52 -8.34 -12.03
C TRP A 229 -19.04 -8.46 -11.85
N LEU A 230 -19.77 -7.35 -11.75
CA LEU A 230 -21.23 -7.35 -11.65
C LEU A 230 -21.91 -7.93 -12.90
N GLU A 231 -21.32 -7.74 -14.05
CA GLU A 231 -21.78 -8.29 -15.33
C GLU A 231 -21.46 -9.79 -15.48
N ASN A 232 -20.84 -10.44 -14.47
CA ASN A 232 -20.37 -11.83 -14.49
C ASN A 232 -19.46 -12.16 -15.69
N ARG A 233 -18.63 -11.19 -16.11
CA ARG A 233 -17.63 -11.37 -17.17
C ARG A 233 -16.38 -12.04 -16.63
N ASP A 234 -15.45 -12.38 -17.51
CA ASP A 234 -14.18 -13.04 -17.15
C ASP A 234 -13.23 -12.09 -16.41
N ILE A 235 -13.25 -12.16 -15.07
CA ILE A 235 -12.43 -11.36 -14.18
C ILE A 235 -10.94 -11.71 -14.28
N GLN A 236 -10.60 -12.96 -14.57
CA GLN A 236 -9.20 -13.32 -14.77
C GLN A 236 -8.63 -12.63 -16.01
N ALA A 237 -9.38 -12.63 -17.11
CA ALA A 237 -8.99 -11.92 -18.33
C ALA A 237 -8.87 -10.41 -18.07
N GLU A 238 -9.79 -9.81 -17.28
CA GLU A 238 -9.71 -8.39 -16.91
C GLU A 238 -8.46 -8.06 -16.09
N CYS A 239 -8.13 -8.86 -15.06
CA CYS A 239 -6.91 -8.68 -14.28
C CYS A 239 -5.65 -8.80 -15.16
N LEU A 240 -5.59 -9.78 -16.08
CA LEU A 240 -4.46 -9.93 -16.99
C LEU A 240 -4.33 -8.77 -17.97
N ASN A 241 -5.45 -8.24 -18.46
CA ASN A 241 -5.47 -7.04 -19.30
C ASN A 241 -4.93 -5.83 -18.55
N GLU A 242 -5.40 -5.59 -17.33
CA GLU A 242 -4.95 -4.48 -16.48
C GLU A 242 -3.46 -4.56 -16.16
N ILE A 243 -2.93 -5.76 -15.84
CA ILE A 243 -1.47 -5.97 -15.68
C ILE A 243 -0.73 -5.64 -16.98
N GLY A 244 -1.27 -6.08 -18.13
CA GLY A 244 -0.68 -5.80 -19.42
C GLY A 244 -0.64 -4.30 -19.76
N GLU A 245 -1.68 -3.56 -19.43
CA GLU A 245 -1.73 -2.09 -19.56
C GLU A 245 -0.72 -1.43 -18.64
N TYR A 246 -0.68 -1.80 -17.36
CA TYR A 246 0.28 -1.29 -16.41
C TYR A 246 1.73 -1.46 -16.89
N MET A 247 2.06 -2.64 -17.40
CA MET A 247 3.41 -2.93 -17.92
C MET A 247 3.77 -2.10 -19.15
N ARG A 248 2.79 -1.76 -20.01
CA ARG A 248 3.01 -0.85 -21.16
C ARG A 248 3.25 0.57 -20.70
N ASP A 249 2.39 1.07 -19.81
CA ASP A 249 2.45 2.43 -19.31
C ASP A 249 3.74 2.69 -18.49
N MET A 250 4.16 1.71 -17.69
CA MET A 250 5.43 1.76 -16.95
C MET A 250 6.65 1.92 -17.86
N LYS A 251 6.64 1.29 -19.04
CA LYS A 251 7.73 1.45 -20.02
C LYS A 251 7.77 2.86 -20.59
N HIS A 252 6.63 3.49 -20.82
CA HIS A 252 6.54 4.86 -21.35
C HIS A 252 6.88 5.92 -20.31
N ALA A 253 6.63 5.68 -19.03
CA ALA A 253 6.96 6.60 -17.94
C ALA A 253 8.48 6.67 -17.63
N ASN A 254 9.25 5.67 -18.08
CA ASN A 254 10.69 5.57 -17.86
C ASN A 254 11.53 6.08 -19.06
N HIS A 255 10.88 6.63 -20.08
CA HIS A 255 11.49 7.30 -21.24
C HIS A 255 11.15 8.79 -21.25
#